data_9f2c03ac7148df8036f78d8723359d80
#
_entry.id   9f2c03ac7148df8036f78d8723359d80
#
_cell.length_a   1.000
_cell.length_b   1.000
_cell.length_c   1.000
_cell.angle_alpha   90.00
_cell.angle_beta   90.00
_cell.angle_gamma   90.00
#
_symmetry.space_group_name_H-M   'P 1'
#
loop_
_entity.id
_entity.type
_entity.pdbx_description
1 polymer ?
#
loop_
_entity_poly.entity_id
_entity_poly.type
_entity_poly.pdbx_seq_one_letter_code
_entity_poly.pdbx_strand_id
1 'polypeptide(L)'
;MTRRDVLLAGLVAVIWGINFVAIHVSLEHYPPLLLASLRFLVLAIPTILFVPRPRVRRRWLVGYGIGFGILQFAFLYLGMAAGMPAGLSSLVLQASAPFTVLLAAVFLRERPGLPVLIGVAVALSGLAVIAGYRGLAVSVVPVVLVLAGALGWAIGNICSRQAKPDSPFRFMMWMTVVPPVPLLALSLVVEGPEQITWALADAPGAWAANVGLAYTVVLATIVGSGIWTTLLARNSASSVAPFSMLVPVAGLGSAWLILSERPSGWELFGGVLIVAGVLGPYASNRVNRIRARTSFTRLRRPVEKEGWVRSELSGIRHSLER
;
A
#
# COMPACT_ATOMS: atom_id res chain seq x y z
N MET A 1 -3.47 -4.00 -18.81
CA MET A 1 -4.63 -3.31 -18.20
C MET A 1 -5.47 -2.68 -19.28
N THR A 2 -6.80 -2.79 -19.20
CA THR A 2 -7.74 -2.04 -20.07
C THR A 2 -7.80 -0.57 -19.62
N ARG A 3 -8.36 0.32 -20.47
CA ARG A 3 -8.59 1.73 -20.08
C ARG A 3 -9.45 1.83 -18.80
N ARG A 4 -10.45 0.95 -18.68
CA ARG A 4 -11.31 0.85 -17.48
C ARG A 4 -10.50 0.48 -16.24
N ASP A 5 -9.57 -0.48 -16.33
CA ASP A 5 -8.74 -0.88 -15.19
C ASP A 5 -7.81 0.26 -14.73
N VAL A 6 -7.28 1.06 -15.68
CA VAL A 6 -6.45 2.24 -15.37
C VAL A 6 -7.26 3.30 -14.61
N LEU A 7 -8.48 3.60 -15.07
CA LEU A 7 -9.38 4.54 -14.40
C LEU A 7 -9.78 4.06 -13.00
N LEU A 8 -10.10 2.77 -12.85
CA LEU A 8 -10.42 2.18 -11.54
C LEU A 8 -9.23 2.22 -10.58
N ALA A 9 -8.01 1.94 -11.05
CA ALA A 9 -6.81 2.03 -10.22
C ALA A 9 -6.53 3.47 -9.77
N GLY A 10 -6.71 4.45 -10.67
CA GLY A 10 -6.65 5.88 -10.33
C GLY A 10 -7.71 6.30 -9.32
N LEU A 11 -8.96 5.84 -9.50
CA LEU A 11 -10.05 6.08 -8.56
C LEU A 11 -9.73 5.55 -7.15
N VAL A 12 -9.19 4.33 -7.04
CA VAL A 12 -8.77 3.76 -5.75
C VAL A 12 -7.69 4.62 -5.10
N ALA A 13 -6.72 5.10 -5.88
CA ALA A 13 -5.68 5.97 -5.34
C ALA A 13 -6.25 7.29 -4.80
N VAL A 14 -7.23 7.88 -5.48
CA VAL A 14 -7.94 9.08 -5.01
C VAL A 14 -8.75 8.78 -3.75
N ILE A 15 -9.52 7.70 -3.72
CA ILE A 15 -10.28 7.27 -2.53
C ILE A 15 -9.34 7.08 -1.33
N TRP A 16 -8.23 6.41 -1.51
CA TRP A 16 -7.27 6.18 -0.42
C TRP A 16 -6.51 7.44 -0.02
N GLY A 17 -6.25 8.37 -0.96
CA GLY A 17 -5.65 9.66 -0.65
C GLY A 17 -6.57 10.53 0.21
N ILE A 18 -7.82 10.70 -0.20
CA ILE A 18 -8.85 11.45 0.55
C ILE A 18 -9.11 10.82 1.94
N ASN A 19 -8.90 9.52 2.09
CA ASN A 19 -9.08 8.83 3.37
C ASN A 19 -8.24 9.42 4.51
N PHE A 20 -7.08 10.02 4.24
CA PHE A 20 -6.28 10.69 5.27
C PHE A 20 -6.96 11.96 5.80
N VAL A 21 -7.65 12.69 4.92
CA VAL A 21 -8.50 13.82 5.32
C VAL A 21 -9.69 13.33 6.15
N ALA A 22 -10.36 12.25 5.71
CA ALA A 22 -11.46 11.66 6.45
C ALA A 22 -11.06 11.19 7.87
N ILE A 23 -9.85 10.60 7.99
CA ILE A 23 -9.27 10.24 9.29
C ILE A 23 -9.03 11.49 10.13
N HIS A 24 -8.42 12.54 9.56
CA HIS A 24 -8.14 13.79 10.27
C HIS A 24 -9.42 14.40 10.86
N VAL A 25 -10.46 14.55 10.04
CA VAL A 25 -11.77 15.07 10.48
C VAL A 25 -12.40 14.19 11.57
N SER A 26 -12.23 12.86 11.48
CA SER A 26 -12.75 11.96 12.52
C SER A 26 -12.00 12.07 13.84
N LEU A 27 -10.68 12.37 13.78
CA LEU A 27 -9.83 12.57 14.96
C LEU A 27 -10.13 13.88 15.71
N GLU A 28 -10.82 14.82 15.11
CA GLU A 28 -11.29 16.04 15.80
C GLU A 28 -12.29 15.74 16.92
N HIS A 29 -12.98 14.60 16.83
CA HIS A 29 -13.99 14.19 17.81
C HIS A 29 -13.62 12.90 18.53
N TYR A 30 -13.19 11.87 17.80
CA TYR A 30 -12.91 10.55 18.36
C TYR A 30 -11.46 10.42 18.82
N PRO A 31 -11.21 9.90 20.04
CA PRO A 31 -9.88 9.47 20.44
C PRO A 31 -9.28 8.47 19.43
N PRO A 32 -7.97 8.54 19.16
CA PRO A 32 -7.35 7.78 18.06
C PRO A 32 -7.56 6.27 18.10
N LEU A 33 -7.39 5.65 19.27
CA LEU A 33 -7.52 4.19 19.42
C LEU A 33 -8.97 3.77 19.40
N LEU A 34 -9.88 4.58 19.98
CA LEU A 34 -11.32 4.38 19.86
C LEU A 34 -11.75 4.44 18.40
N LEU A 35 -11.33 5.46 17.66
CA LEU A 35 -11.64 5.61 16.23
C LEU A 35 -11.19 4.39 15.42
N ALA A 36 -9.96 3.90 15.69
CA ALA A 36 -9.43 2.70 15.04
C ALA A 36 -10.26 1.46 15.40
N SER A 37 -10.66 1.32 16.67
CA SER A 37 -11.53 0.23 17.11
C SER A 37 -12.90 0.28 16.43
N LEU A 38 -13.58 1.44 16.43
CA LEU A 38 -14.89 1.64 15.80
C LEU A 38 -14.86 1.31 14.30
N ARG A 39 -13.84 1.80 13.58
CA ARG A 39 -13.65 1.48 12.17
C ARG A 39 -13.69 -0.02 11.92
N PHE A 40 -12.91 -0.79 12.68
CA PHE A 40 -12.83 -2.23 12.50
C PHE A 40 -14.05 -2.95 13.05
N LEU A 41 -14.69 -2.46 14.10
CA LEU A 41 -15.92 -3.02 14.64
C LEU A 41 -17.06 -2.99 13.63
N VAL A 42 -17.26 -1.83 12.97
CA VAL A 42 -18.28 -1.66 11.92
C VAL A 42 -18.02 -2.60 10.73
N LEU A 43 -16.76 -2.90 10.42
CA LEU A 43 -16.41 -3.86 9.36
C LEU A 43 -16.51 -5.32 9.83
N ALA A 44 -16.20 -5.61 11.09
CA ALA A 44 -16.19 -6.96 11.63
C ALA A 44 -17.59 -7.56 11.72
N ILE A 45 -18.60 -6.77 12.08
CA ILE A 45 -19.99 -7.22 12.21
C ILE A 45 -20.51 -7.82 10.88
N PRO A 46 -20.54 -7.07 9.75
CA PRO A 46 -21.00 -7.64 8.48
C PRO A 46 -20.06 -8.75 7.97
N THR A 47 -18.77 -8.69 8.31
CA THR A 47 -17.83 -9.76 7.93
C THR A 47 -18.20 -11.08 8.58
N ILE A 48 -18.46 -11.08 9.87
CA ILE A 48 -18.83 -12.31 10.59
C ILE A 48 -20.16 -12.88 10.09
N LEU A 49 -21.10 -11.99 9.73
CA LEU A 49 -22.45 -12.39 9.33
C LEU A 49 -22.52 -12.87 7.87
N PHE A 50 -21.81 -12.24 6.97
CA PHE A 50 -22.03 -12.41 5.53
C PHE A 50 -20.81 -12.93 4.75
N VAL A 51 -19.60 -12.86 5.31
CA VAL A 51 -18.39 -13.24 4.57
C VAL A 51 -17.92 -14.64 5.00
N PRO A 52 -17.88 -15.63 4.08
CA PRO A 52 -17.36 -16.95 4.39
C PRO A 52 -15.89 -16.89 4.87
N ARG A 53 -15.53 -17.74 5.83
CA ARG A 53 -14.16 -17.80 6.36
C ARG A 53 -13.17 -18.20 5.28
N PRO A 54 -12.01 -17.50 5.17
CA PRO A 54 -10.95 -17.91 4.25
C PRO A 54 -10.26 -19.18 4.78
N ARG A 55 -9.84 -20.04 3.85
CA ARG A 55 -9.10 -21.28 4.19
C ARG A 55 -7.61 -20.97 4.38
N VAL A 56 -7.27 -20.36 5.53
CA VAL A 56 -5.89 -19.98 5.87
C VAL A 56 -5.54 -20.43 7.28
N ARG A 57 -4.25 -20.60 7.58
CA ARG A 57 -3.79 -20.88 8.94
C ARG A 57 -4.07 -19.68 9.84
N ARG A 58 -4.70 -19.90 11.01
CA ARG A 58 -5.10 -18.84 11.96
C ARG A 58 -3.95 -17.89 12.30
N ARG A 59 -2.72 -18.38 12.45
CA ARG A 59 -1.54 -17.55 12.75
C ARG A 59 -1.32 -16.43 11.75
N TRP A 60 -1.57 -16.66 10.46
CA TRP A 60 -1.38 -15.64 9.43
C TRP A 60 -2.53 -14.64 9.42
N LEU A 61 -3.75 -15.07 9.70
CA LEU A 61 -4.89 -14.16 9.84
C LEU A 61 -4.71 -13.23 11.05
N VAL A 62 -4.33 -13.80 12.21
CA VAL A 62 -4.06 -13.03 13.43
C VAL A 62 -2.84 -12.11 13.22
N GLY A 63 -1.75 -12.61 12.64
CA GLY A 63 -0.57 -11.81 12.34
C GLY A 63 -0.87 -10.65 11.37
N TYR A 64 -1.75 -10.87 10.38
CA TYR A 64 -2.23 -9.81 9.50
C TYR A 64 -3.07 -8.79 10.27
N GLY A 65 -3.97 -9.25 11.14
CA GLY A 65 -4.79 -8.39 12.00
C GLY A 65 -3.95 -7.57 12.98
N ILE A 66 -2.91 -8.15 13.58
CA ILE A 66 -2.00 -7.42 14.47
C ILE A 66 -1.18 -6.40 13.66
N GLY A 67 -0.51 -6.82 12.59
CA GLY A 67 0.36 -5.93 11.81
C GLY A 67 -0.42 -4.83 11.12
N PHE A 68 -1.29 -5.20 10.20
CA PHE A 68 -2.05 -4.25 9.38
C PHE A 68 -3.21 -3.62 10.14
N GLY A 69 -3.92 -4.38 10.98
CA GLY A 69 -5.12 -3.88 11.66
C GLY A 69 -4.79 -3.06 12.91
N ILE A 70 -4.00 -3.61 13.83
CA ILE A 70 -3.71 -2.97 15.12
C ILE A 70 -2.55 -1.97 14.98
N LEU A 71 -1.34 -2.46 14.69
CA LEU A 71 -0.14 -1.63 14.74
C LEU A 71 -0.20 -0.47 13.73
N GLN A 72 -0.59 -0.75 12.48
CA GLN A 72 -0.66 0.30 11.48
C GLN A 72 -1.62 1.40 11.87
N PHE A 73 -2.87 1.07 12.22
CA PHE A 73 -3.88 2.10 12.45
C PHE A 73 -3.76 2.76 13.82
N ALA A 74 -3.36 2.03 14.87
CA ALA A 74 -3.07 2.64 16.16
C ALA A 74 -1.97 3.71 16.02
N PHE A 75 -0.83 3.35 15.46
CA PHE A 75 0.29 4.27 15.33
C PHE A 75 0.06 5.38 14.30
N LEU A 76 -0.64 5.10 13.19
CA LEU A 76 -1.02 6.13 12.24
C LEU A 76 -1.93 7.17 12.89
N TYR A 77 -2.99 6.74 13.57
CA TYR A 77 -3.97 7.65 14.17
C TYR A 77 -3.38 8.41 15.35
N LEU A 78 -2.58 7.76 16.20
CA LEU A 78 -1.81 8.44 17.25
C LEU A 78 -0.83 9.46 16.67
N GLY A 79 -0.15 9.14 15.56
CA GLY A 79 0.75 10.06 14.88
C GLY A 79 0.01 11.29 14.32
N MET A 80 -1.16 11.09 13.72
CA MET A 80 -1.99 12.19 13.22
C MET A 80 -2.55 13.04 14.37
N ALA A 81 -3.03 12.41 15.44
CA ALA A 81 -3.48 13.13 16.66
C ALA A 81 -2.35 13.88 17.36
N ALA A 82 -1.10 13.38 17.26
CA ALA A 82 0.10 14.07 17.78
C ALA A 82 0.60 15.19 16.86
N GLY A 83 -0.13 15.54 15.80
CA GLY A 83 0.16 16.67 14.91
C GLY A 83 0.84 16.30 13.59
N MET A 84 0.77 15.04 13.14
CA MET A 84 1.19 14.69 11.78
C MET A 84 0.13 15.14 10.78
N PRO A 85 0.44 16.02 9.81
CA PRO A 85 -0.51 16.45 8.80
C PRO A 85 -1.03 15.28 7.97
N ALA A 86 -2.29 15.35 7.54
CA ALA A 86 -2.95 14.27 6.79
C ALA A 86 -2.22 13.95 5.48
N GLY A 87 -1.86 14.97 4.72
CA GLY A 87 -1.11 14.81 3.47
C GLY A 87 0.26 14.17 3.69
N LEU A 88 1.01 14.62 4.71
CA LEU A 88 2.32 14.08 5.02
C LEU A 88 2.25 12.65 5.59
N SER A 89 1.19 12.32 6.35
CA SER A 89 0.91 10.96 6.82
C SER A 89 0.80 9.97 5.66
N SER A 90 0.09 10.37 4.59
CA SER A 90 -0.06 9.55 3.38
C SER A 90 1.28 9.22 2.71
N LEU A 91 2.21 10.15 2.78
CA LEU A 91 3.53 10.04 2.18
C LEU A 91 4.47 9.17 3.04
N VAL A 92 4.57 9.46 4.35
CA VAL A 92 5.45 8.74 5.27
C VAL A 92 5.01 7.27 5.43
N LEU A 93 3.72 6.99 5.38
CA LEU A 93 3.19 5.63 5.43
C LEU A 93 3.68 4.75 4.26
N GLN A 94 4.13 5.33 3.13
CA GLN A 94 4.75 4.59 2.02
C GLN A 94 6.07 3.91 2.42
N ALA A 95 6.66 4.26 3.56
CA ALA A 95 7.77 3.51 4.18
C ALA A 95 7.44 2.03 4.39
N SER A 96 6.16 1.66 4.39
CA SER A 96 5.74 0.26 4.42
C SER A 96 6.32 -0.57 3.27
N ALA A 97 6.57 0.03 2.10
CA ALA A 97 7.16 -0.66 0.97
C ALA A 97 8.63 -1.06 1.21
N PRO A 98 9.58 -0.13 1.52
CA PRO A 98 10.95 -0.50 1.88
C PRO A 98 11.00 -1.40 3.13
N PHE A 99 10.17 -1.17 4.15
CA PHE A 99 10.12 -2.05 5.31
C PHE A 99 9.68 -3.47 4.95
N THR A 100 8.72 -3.63 4.04
CA THR A 100 8.31 -4.95 3.55
C THR A 100 9.47 -5.68 2.86
N VAL A 101 10.29 -4.98 2.07
CA VAL A 101 11.49 -5.55 1.43
C VAL A 101 12.50 -5.99 2.48
N LEU A 102 12.80 -5.15 3.48
CA LEU A 102 13.74 -5.46 4.55
C LEU A 102 13.26 -6.66 5.38
N LEU A 103 11.99 -6.68 5.77
CA LEU A 103 11.42 -7.81 6.50
C LEU A 103 11.42 -9.09 5.67
N ALA A 104 11.14 -9.03 4.36
CA ALA A 104 11.23 -10.19 3.48
C ALA A 104 12.66 -10.72 3.38
N ALA A 105 13.66 -9.84 3.29
CA ALA A 105 15.06 -10.24 3.27
C ALA A 105 15.45 -10.97 4.58
N VAL A 106 15.04 -10.45 5.73
CA VAL A 106 15.40 -11.02 7.05
C VAL A 106 14.60 -12.30 7.34
N PHE A 107 13.26 -12.25 7.28
CA PHE A 107 12.41 -13.35 7.74
C PHE A 107 12.16 -14.43 6.68
N LEU A 108 12.13 -14.04 5.40
CA LEU A 108 11.92 -14.98 4.30
C LEU A 108 13.24 -15.37 3.60
N ARG A 109 14.36 -14.80 4.07
CA ARG A 109 15.69 -15.02 3.51
C ARG A 109 15.75 -14.70 2.00
N GLU A 110 14.96 -13.74 1.55
CA GLU A 110 14.97 -13.27 0.19
C GLU A 110 16.21 -12.41 -0.05
N ARG A 111 16.77 -12.50 -1.24
CA ARG A 111 17.93 -11.68 -1.66
C ARG A 111 17.41 -10.61 -2.63
N PRO A 112 17.07 -9.39 -2.16
CA PRO A 112 16.67 -8.33 -3.05
C PRO A 112 17.81 -7.98 -4.01
N GLY A 113 17.47 -7.79 -5.29
CA GLY A 113 18.44 -7.35 -6.28
C GLY A 113 18.93 -5.92 -6.03
N LEU A 114 20.09 -5.57 -6.57
CA LEU A 114 20.71 -4.24 -6.40
C LEU A 114 19.77 -3.07 -6.70
N PRO A 115 18.92 -3.07 -7.77
CA PRO A 115 17.98 -1.97 -8.02
C PRO A 115 16.98 -1.77 -6.88
N VAL A 116 16.56 -2.87 -6.22
CA VAL A 116 15.64 -2.80 -5.07
C VAL A 116 16.33 -2.21 -3.85
N LEU A 117 17.59 -2.59 -3.60
CA LEU A 117 18.39 -2.03 -2.50
C LEU A 117 18.65 -0.54 -2.68
N ILE A 118 18.97 -0.10 -3.90
CA ILE A 118 19.10 1.34 -4.22
C ILE A 118 17.77 2.06 -3.98
N GLY A 119 16.65 1.49 -4.43
CA GLY A 119 15.33 2.06 -4.19
C GLY A 119 14.99 2.20 -2.71
N VAL A 120 15.32 1.19 -1.90
CA VAL A 120 15.16 1.24 -0.43
C VAL A 120 16.03 2.36 0.17
N ALA A 121 17.29 2.47 -0.21
CA ALA A 121 18.19 3.50 0.28
C ALA A 121 17.68 4.91 -0.06
N VAL A 122 17.21 5.14 -1.30
CA VAL A 122 16.63 6.41 -1.74
C VAL A 122 15.33 6.73 -0.95
N ALA A 123 14.45 5.75 -0.74
CA ALA A 123 13.24 5.97 0.05
C ALA A 123 13.56 6.31 1.51
N LEU A 124 14.53 5.62 2.13
CA LEU A 124 14.97 5.90 3.49
C LEU A 124 15.64 7.28 3.62
N SER A 125 16.40 7.74 2.61
CA SER A 125 16.96 9.10 2.61
C SER A 125 15.86 10.16 2.55
N GLY A 126 14.79 9.94 1.77
CA GLY A 126 13.62 10.82 1.75
C GLY A 126 12.92 10.90 3.11
N LEU A 127 12.77 9.78 3.81
CA LEU A 127 12.25 9.75 5.18
C LEU A 127 13.15 10.52 6.16
N ALA A 128 14.47 10.36 6.05
CA ALA A 128 15.43 11.09 6.88
C ALA A 128 15.35 12.61 6.67
N VAL A 129 15.13 13.07 5.44
CA VAL A 129 14.91 14.50 5.12
C VAL A 129 13.65 15.02 5.82
N ILE A 130 12.51 14.29 5.71
CA ILE A 130 11.25 14.68 6.36
C ILE A 130 11.40 14.69 7.87
N ALA A 131 11.96 13.62 8.44
CA ALA A 131 12.13 13.50 9.89
C ALA A 131 13.09 14.56 10.44
N GLY A 132 14.20 14.84 9.75
CA GLY A 132 15.15 15.88 10.12
C GLY A 132 14.53 17.28 10.10
N TYR A 133 13.81 17.63 9.03
CA TYR A 133 13.11 18.91 8.94
C TYR A 133 12.06 19.06 10.05
N ARG A 134 11.24 18.04 10.29
CA ARG A 134 10.22 18.05 11.33
C ARG A 134 10.81 18.11 12.74
N GLY A 135 11.88 17.37 13.00
CA GLY A 135 12.57 17.38 14.29
C GLY A 135 13.15 18.74 14.66
N LEU A 136 13.60 19.51 13.64
CA LEU A 136 14.09 20.88 13.81
C LEU A 136 12.95 21.91 13.92
N ALA A 137 11.85 21.69 13.20
CA ALA A 137 10.77 22.67 13.11
C ALA A 137 9.73 22.57 14.25
N VAL A 138 9.32 21.34 14.64
CA VAL A 138 8.22 21.12 15.61
C VAL A 138 8.50 19.93 16.51
N SER A 139 8.40 18.70 15.99
CA SER A 139 8.57 17.45 16.73
C SER A 139 8.77 16.27 15.75
N VAL A 140 9.63 15.34 16.14
CA VAL A 140 9.85 14.07 15.41
C VAL A 140 8.87 12.98 15.81
N VAL A 141 8.21 13.11 16.97
CA VAL A 141 7.33 12.06 17.52
C VAL A 141 6.22 11.63 16.56
N PRO A 142 5.46 12.55 15.95
CA PRO A 142 4.43 12.17 14.96
C PRO A 142 4.99 11.36 13.79
N VAL A 143 6.18 11.72 13.30
CA VAL A 143 6.84 11.00 12.20
C VAL A 143 7.20 9.58 12.62
N VAL A 144 7.78 9.41 13.81
CA VAL A 144 8.16 8.10 14.36
C VAL A 144 6.93 7.20 14.54
N LEU A 145 5.82 7.77 15.03
CA LEU A 145 4.56 7.03 15.16
C LEU A 145 4.04 6.54 13.80
N VAL A 146 3.99 7.42 12.79
CA VAL A 146 3.56 6.99 11.45
C VAL A 146 4.51 5.96 10.83
N LEU A 147 5.82 6.06 11.08
CA LEU A 147 6.80 5.04 10.67
C LEU A 147 6.57 3.70 11.38
N ALA A 148 6.23 3.71 12.67
CA ALA A 148 5.83 2.50 13.39
C ALA A 148 4.55 1.89 12.78
N GLY A 149 3.61 2.72 12.36
CA GLY A 149 2.44 2.29 11.58
C GLY A 149 2.84 1.66 10.24
N ALA A 150 3.78 2.26 9.52
CA ALA A 150 4.31 1.71 8.26
C ALA A 150 4.99 0.35 8.46
N LEU A 151 5.71 0.17 9.57
CA LEU A 151 6.29 -1.12 9.96
C LEU A 151 5.19 -2.14 10.27
N GLY A 152 4.13 -1.75 10.98
CA GLY A 152 2.95 -2.57 11.19
C GLY A 152 2.34 -3.07 9.87
N TRP A 153 2.18 -2.16 8.90
CA TRP A 153 1.73 -2.53 7.56
C TRP A 153 2.67 -3.55 6.89
N ALA A 154 3.98 -3.33 6.97
CA ALA A 154 4.96 -4.25 6.41
C ALA A 154 4.86 -5.66 7.03
N ILE A 155 4.67 -5.76 8.36
CA ILE A 155 4.40 -7.04 9.05
C ILE A 155 3.13 -7.68 8.50
N GLY A 156 2.06 -6.92 8.34
CA GLY A 156 0.82 -7.37 7.73
C GLY A 156 1.03 -7.91 6.31
N ASN A 157 1.80 -7.22 5.48
CA ASN A 157 2.15 -7.66 4.13
C ASN A 157 2.87 -9.02 4.13
N ILE A 158 3.83 -9.23 5.03
CA ILE A 158 4.53 -10.51 5.18
C ILE A 158 3.55 -11.62 5.57
N CYS A 159 2.68 -11.37 6.56
CA CYS A 159 1.66 -12.34 6.99
C CYS A 159 0.67 -12.68 5.87
N SER A 160 0.18 -11.67 5.15
CA SER A 160 -0.73 -11.83 4.01
C SER A 160 -0.08 -12.64 2.88
N ARG A 161 1.18 -12.38 2.58
CA ARG A 161 1.95 -13.11 1.57
C ARG A 161 2.14 -14.58 1.95
N GLN A 162 2.42 -14.87 3.23
CA GLN A 162 2.59 -16.23 3.73
C GLN A 162 1.27 -17.01 3.86
N ALA A 163 0.17 -16.31 4.04
CA ALA A 163 -1.16 -16.90 4.13
C ALA A 163 -1.60 -17.56 2.83
N LYS A 164 -1.18 -17.02 1.67
CA LYS A 164 -1.58 -17.47 0.32
C LYS A 164 -3.09 -17.73 0.23
N PRO A 165 -3.95 -16.75 0.55
CA PRO A 165 -5.38 -16.94 0.63
C PRO A 165 -5.97 -17.31 -0.73
N ASP A 166 -6.98 -18.18 -0.73
CA ASP A 166 -7.81 -18.50 -1.88
C ASP A 166 -8.59 -17.28 -2.39
N SER A 167 -8.98 -16.39 -1.48
CA SER A 167 -9.62 -15.12 -1.77
C SER A 167 -8.98 -13.99 -0.94
N PRO A 168 -8.15 -13.13 -1.57
CA PRO A 168 -7.53 -11.98 -0.90
C PRO A 168 -8.56 -11.04 -0.26
N PHE A 169 -9.72 -10.83 -0.91
CA PHE A 169 -10.79 -9.98 -0.38
C PHE A 169 -11.39 -10.57 0.92
N ARG A 170 -11.76 -11.87 0.92
CA ARG A 170 -12.27 -12.53 2.13
C ARG A 170 -11.25 -12.51 3.26
N PHE A 171 -9.98 -12.72 2.94
CA PHE A 171 -8.89 -12.69 3.91
C PHE A 171 -8.73 -11.30 4.53
N MET A 172 -8.78 -10.25 3.72
CA MET A 172 -8.74 -8.87 4.18
C MET A 172 -9.97 -8.52 5.03
N MET A 173 -11.18 -8.94 4.63
CA MET A 173 -12.39 -8.74 5.44
C MET A 173 -12.29 -9.47 6.79
N TRP A 174 -11.86 -10.73 6.81
CA TRP A 174 -11.70 -11.49 8.06
C TRP A 174 -10.59 -10.97 8.98
N MET A 175 -9.59 -10.30 8.44
CA MET A 175 -8.58 -9.58 9.22
C MET A 175 -9.25 -8.51 10.11
N THR A 176 -10.31 -7.84 9.63
CA THR A 176 -10.98 -6.78 10.38
C THR A 176 -11.63 -7.23 11.69
N VAL A 177 -11.81 -8.53 11.87
CA VAL A 177 -12.38 -9.13 13.11
C VAL A 177 -11.34 -9.14 14.24
N VAL A 178 -10.05 -9.07 13.95
CA VAL A 178 -8.98 -9.15 14.96
C VAL A 178 -8.79 -7.84 15.75
N PRO A 179 -8.77 -6.64 15.13
CA PRO A 179 -8.40 -5.40 15.80
C PRO A 179 -9.41 -4.83 16.81
N PRO A 180 -10.74 -4.98 16.69
CA PRO A 180 -11.70 -4.21 17.49
C PRO A 180 -11.47 -4.37 18.99
N VAL A 181 -11.39 -5.60 19.49
CA VAL A 181 -11.28 -5.87 20.92
C VAL A 181 -9.93 -5.40 21.49
N PRO A 182 -8.78 -5.76 20.91
CA PRO A 182 -7.49 -5.24 21.39
C PRO A 182 -7.37 -3.72 21.33
N LEU A 183 -7.88 -3.08 20.28
CA LEU A 183 -7.84 -1.62 20.16
C LEU A 183 -8.74 -0.95 21.18
N LEU A 184 -9.94 -1.48 21.43
CA LEU A 184 -10.82 -0.95 22.47
C LEU A 184 -10.20 -1.11 23.86
N ALA A 185 -9.60 -2.27 24.15
CA ALA A 185 -8.91 -2.48 25.41
C ALA A 185 -7.74 -1.50 25.59
N LEU A 186 -6.98 -1.25 24.52
CA LEU A 186 -5.88 -0.29 24.52
C LEU A 186 -6.40 1.15 24.68
N SER A 187 -7.51 1.49 24.02
CA SER A 187 -8.20 2.79 24.17
C SER A 187 -8.64 3.02 25.62
N LEU A 188 -9.26 2.02 26.27
CA LEU A 188 -9.65 2.12 27.70
C LEU A 188 -8.48 2.39 28.62
N VAL A 189 -7.30 1.85 28.34
CA VAL A 189 -6.09 2.02 29.16
C VAL A 189 -5.38 3.34 28.88
N VAL A 190 -5.27 3.74 27.62
CA VAL A 190 -4.46 4.88 27.18
C VAL A 190 -5.27 6.17 27.14
N GLU A 191 -6.50 6.12 26.61
CA GLU A 191 -7.36 7.29 26.42
C GLU A 191 -8.32 7.49 27.60
N GLY A 192 -8.61 6.41 28.32
CA GLY A 192 -9.45 6.41 29.52
C GLY A 192 -10.95 6.32 29.24
N PRO A 193 -11.73 5.77 30.18
CA PRO A 193 -13.16 5.55 30.00
C PRO A 193 -13.96 6.85 29.87
N GLU A 194 -13.51 7.92 30.48
CA GLU A 194 -14.20 9.23 30.46
C GLU A 194 -14.20 9.83 29.04
N GLN A 195 -13.06 9.83 28.35
CA GLN A 195 -12.97 10.34 26.97
C GLN A 195 -13.80 9.47 26.01
N ILE A 196 -13.79 8.16 26.22
CA ILE A 196 -14.56 7.22 25.40
C ILE A 196 -16.06 7.48 25.59
N THR A 197 -16.52 7.55 26.84
CA THR A 197 -17.95 7.78 27.13
C THR A 197 -18.42 9.13 26.63
N TRP A 198 -17.62 10.18 26.79
CA TRP A 198 -17.91 11.49 26.22
C TRP A 198 -18.01 11.45 24.69
N ALA A 199 -17.02 10.89 24.00
CA ALA A 199 -17.02 10.81 22.53
C ALA A 199 -18.20 9.99 21.99
N LEU A 200 -18.62 8.93 22.68
CA LEU A 200 -19.77 8.12 22.29
C LEU A 200 -21.09 8.80 22.60
N ALA A 201 -21.20 9.51 23.73
CA ALA A 201 -22.42 10.24 24.09
C ALA A 201 -22.68 11.43 23.15
N ASP A 202 -21.64 12.14 22.73
CA ASP A 202 -21.74 13.28 21.81
C ASP A 202 -21.66 12.86 20.31
N ALA A 203 -21.49 11.57 20.03
CA ALA A 203 -21.42 11.06 18.66
C ALA A 203 -22.58 11.50 17.75
N PRO A 204 -23.86 11.60 18.21
CA PRO A 204 -24.95 12.08 17.36
C PRO A 204 -24.74 13.50 16.85
N GLY A 205 -24.04 14.37 17.60
CA GLY A 205 -23.71 15.75 17.21
C GLY A 205 -22.48 15.85 16.29
N ALA A 206 -21.60 14.87 16.32
CA ALA A 206 -20.33 14.85 15.61
C ALA A 206 -20.47 14.39 14.13
N TRP A 207 -21.39 14.99 13.38
CA TRP A 207 -21.73 14.53 12.03
C TRP A 207 -20.53 14.48 11.08
N ALA A 208 -19.62 15.45 11.12
CA ALA A 208 -18.44 15.51 10.27
C ALA A 208 -17.48 14.33 10.56
N ALA A 209 -17.23 14.03 11.84
CA ALA A 209 -16.41 12.90 12.27
C ALA A 209 -17.05 11.56 11.87
N ASN A 210 -18.38 11.45 11.99
CA ASN A 210 -19.14 10.27 11.58
C ASN A 210 -19.08 10.05 10.06
N VAL A 211 -19.17 11.11 9.25
CA VAL A 211 -18.99 11.04 7.80
C VAL A 211 -17.57 10.61 7.45
N GLY A 212 -16.55 11.12 8.15
CA GLY A 212 -15.17 10.68 8.01
C GLY A 212 -14.99 9.19 8.31
N LEU A 213 -15.55 8.71 9.43
CA LEU A 213 -15.54 7.29 9.80
C LEU A 213 -16.28 6.45 8.73
N ALA A 214 -17.47 6.86 8.29
CA ALA A 214 -18.22 6.16 7.25
C ALA A 214 -17.46 6.11 5.92
N TYR A 215 -16.79 7.20 5.52
CA TYR A 215 -15.90 7.23 4.36
C TYR A 215 -14.79 6.17 4.49
N THR A 216 -14.12 6.14 5.62
CA THR A 216 -13.02 5.22 5.91
C THR A 216 -13.47 3.76 5.86
N VAL A 217 -14.66 3.46 6.40
CA VAL A 217 -15.25 2.12 6.40
C VAL A 217 -15.73 1.72 5.01
N VAL A 218 -16.60 2.52 4.40
CA VAL A 218 -17.30 2.13 3.18
C VAL A 218 -16.43 2.37 1.96
N LEU A 219 -15.99 3.62 1.74
CA LEU A 219 -15.30 3.98 0.51
C LEU A 219 -13.85 3.48 0.51
N ALA A 220 -13.08 3.77 1.56
CA ALA A 220 -11.67 3.39 1.55
C ALA A 220 -11.47 1.88 1.75
N THR A 221 -12.23 1.24 2.65
CA THR A 221 -12.01 -0.18 2.94
C THR A 221 -12.84 -1.08 2.01
N ILE A 222 -14.17 -0.98 2.00
CA ILE A 222 -14.98 -1.94 1.21
C ILE A 222 -14.81 -1.69 -0.28
N VAL A 223 -15.09 -0.47 -0.75
CA VAL A 223 -15.06 -0.14 -2.17
C VAL A 223 -13.63 -0.12 -2.71
N GLY A 224 -12.73 0.63 -2.07
CA GLY A 224 -11.34 0.77 -2.51
C GLY A 224 -10.60 -0.56 -2.54
N SER A 225 -10.65 -1.32 -1.45
CA SER A 225 -9.97 -2.63 -1.40
C SER A 225 -10.69 -3.68 -2.26
N GLY A 226 -12.01 -3.60 -2.44
CA GLY A 226 -12.78 -4.46 -3.34
C GLY A 226 -12.36 -4.27 -4.80
N ILE A 227 -12.26 -3.02 -5.25
CA ILE A 227 -11.77 -2.69 -6.60
C ILE A 227 -10.31 -3.13 -6.74
N TRP A 228 -9.46 -2.81 -5.76
CA TRP A 228 -8.03 -3.13 -5.79
C TRP A 228 -7.76 -4.64 -5.90
N THR A 229 -8.41 -5.45 -5.08
CA THR A 229 -8.28 -6.91 -5.13
C THR A 229 -8.78 -7.48 -6.45
N THR A 230 -9.85 -6.89 -7.03
CA THR A 230 -10.36 -7.27 -8.35
C THR A 230 -9.37 -6.95 -9.46
N LEU A 231 -8.71 -5.78 -9.40
CA LEU A 231 -7.67 -5.39 -10.34
C LEU A 231 -6.46 -6.32 -10.28
N LEU A 232 -6.02 -6.70 -9.06
CA LEU A 232 -4.93 -7.65 -8.84
C LEU A 232 -5.28 -9.08 -9.31
N ALA A 233 -6.55 -9.48 -9.27
CA ALA A 233 -7.00 -10.77 -9.79
C ALA A 233 -6.99 -10.83 -11.32
N ARG A 234 -7.19 -9.70 -12.00
CA ARG A 234 -7.30 -9.63 -13.48
C ARG A 234 -6.00 -9.20 -14.16
N ASN A 235 -5.12 -8.52 -13.45
CA ASN A 235 -3.90 -7.93 -14.01
C ASN A 235 -2.68 -8.35 -13.20
N SER A 236 -1.49 -8.29 -13.81
CA SER A 236 -0.26 -8.55 -13.07
C SER A 236 -0.05 -7.48 -11.97
N ALA A 237 0.42 -7.91 -10.81
CA ALA A 237 0.73 -7.00 -9.70
C ALA A 237 1.71 -5.89 -10.11
N SER A 238 2.67 -6.18 -11.00
CA SER A 238 3.61 -5.20 -11.54
C SER A 238 2.97 -4.10 -12.40
N SER A 239 1.74 -4.33 -12.89
CA SER A 239 0.98 -3.33 -13.66
C SER A 239 0.06 -2.51 -12.75
N VAL A 240 -0.44 -3.09 -11.65
CA VAL A 240 -1.39 -2.44 -10.72
C VAL A 240 -0.66 -1.68 -9.62
N ALA A 241 0.38 -2.27 -9.02
CA ALA A 241 1.08 -1.69 -7.86
C ALA A 241 1.58 -0.24 -8.06
N PRO A 242 2.08 0.19 -9.24
CA PRO A 242 2.51 1.59 -9.42
C PRO A 242 1.42 2.63 -9.17
N PHE A 243 0.14 2.26 -9.32
CA PHE A 243 -0.97 3.18 -9.05
C PHE A 243 -1.14 3.51 -7.57
N SER A 244 -0.65 2.66 -6.65
CA SER A 244 -0.66 2.99 -5.22
C SER A 244 0.23 4.19 -4.88
N MET A 245 1.23 4.50 -5.74
CA MET A 245 2.07 5.69 -5.59
C MET A 245 1.35 7.00 -5.92
N LEU A 246 0.16 6.95 -6.50
CA LEU A 246 -0.72 8.10 -6.65
C LEU A 246 -1.44 8.46 -5.33
N VAL A 247 -1.49 7.54 -4.36
CA VAL A 247 -2.12 7.78 -3.04
C VAL A 247 -1.51 8.98 -2.32
N PRO A 248 -0.18 9.12 -2.17
CA PRO A 248 0.40 10.31 -1.57
C PRO A 248 0.11 11.59 -2.36
N VAL A 249 0.06 11.53 -3.69
CA VAL A 249 -0.29 12.68 -4.52
C VAL A 249 -1.72 13.13 -4.26
N ALA A 250 -2.65 12.18 -4.25
CA ALA A 250 -4.05 12.45 -3.91
C ALA A 250 -4.20 12.89 -2.44
N GLY A 251 -3.43 12.30 -1.51
CA GLY A 251 -3.43 12.65 -0.09
C GLY A 251 -2.94 14.08 0.17
N LEU A 252 -1.78 14.44 -0.41
CA LEU A 252 -1.25 15.82 -0.32
C LEU A 252 -2.20 16.81 -1.00
N GLY A 253 -2.72 16.48 -2.18
CA GLY A 253 -3.65 17.33 -2.92
C GLY A 253 -4.96 17.55 -2.17
N SER A 254 -5.57 16.49 -1.62
CA SER A 254 -6.81 16.61 -0.84
C SER A 254 -6.61 17.35 0.49
N ALA A 255 -5.51 17.11 1.18
CA ALA A 255 -5.17 17.81 2.41
C ALA A 255 -4.92 19.31 2.17
N TRP A 256 -4.26 19.65 1.07
CA TRP A 256 -4.10 21.05 0.65
C TRP A 256 -5.44 21.72 0.32
N LEU A 257 -6.30 21.06 -0.46
CA LEU A 257 -7.58 21.63 -0.91
C LEU A 257 -8.62 21.72 0.20
N ILE A 258 -8.69 20.73 1.09
CA ILE A 258 -9.75 20.61 2.10
C ILE A 258 -9.32 21.14 3.46
N LEU A 259 -8.08 20.84 3.87
CA LEU A 259 -7.54 21.21 5.19
C LEU A 259 -6.62 22.44 5.14
N SER A 260 -6.36 22.99 3.94
CA SER A 260 -5.41 24.09 3.72
C SER A 260 -3.97 23.76 4.20
N GLU A 261 -3.63 22.48 4.30
CA GLU A 261 -2.28 22.02 4.64
C GLU A 261 -1.28 22.41 3.53
N ARG A 262 -0.20 23.11 3.90
CA ARG A 262 0.87 23.50 2.96
C ARG A 262 2.16 22.78 3.34
N PRO A 263 2.51 21.68 2.64
CA PRO A 263 3.78 21.02 2.89
C PRO A 263 4.94 21.95 2.52
N SER A 264 6.02 21.91 3.33
CA SER A 264 7.24 22.66 3.04
C SER A 264 7.98 22.09 1.82
N GLY A 265 8.89 22.88 1.23
CA GLY A 265 9.72 22.41 0.12
C GLY A 265 10.57 21.18 0.50
N TRP A 266 11.04 21.06 1.74
CA TRP A 266 11.79 19.91 2.24
C TRP A 266 10.93 18.65 2.37
N GLU A 267 9.69 18.79 2.81
CA GLU A 267 8.73 17.69 2.88
C GLU A 267 8.36 17.19 1.49
N LEU A 268 8.17 18.08 0.53
CA LEU A 268 7.95 17.73 -0.88
C LEU A 268 9.17 17.02 -1.49
N PHE A 269 10.37 17.54 -1.24
CA PHE A 269 11.60 16.91 -1.72
C PHE A 269 11.80 15.51 -1.14
N GLY A 270 11.65 15.34 0.18
CA GLY A 270 11.68 14.04 0.83
C GLY A 270 10.63 13.09 0.26
N GLY A 271 9.43 13.61 -0.04
CA GLY A 271 8.34 12.88 -0.67
C GLY A 271 8.68 12.37 -2.08
N VAL A 272 9.27 13.20 -2.90
CA VAL A 272 9.76 12.81 -4.23
C VAL A 272 10.77 11.68 -4.12
N LEU A 273 11.71 11.75 -3.16
CA LEU A 273 12.68 10.68 -2.92
C LEU A 273 11.99 9.36 -2.50
N ILE A 274 10.99 9.41 -1.61
CA ILE A 274 10.24 8.21 -1.20
C ILE A 274 9.57 7.57 -2.42
N VAL A 275 8.82 8.34 -3.19
CA VAL A 275 8.11 7.86 -4.38
C VAL A 275 9.08 7.32 -5.44
N ALA A 276 10.17 8.05 -5.71
CA ALA A 276 11.20 7.63 -6.66
C ALA A 276 11.88 6.33 -6.21
N GLY A 277 12.22 6.20 -4.93
CA GLY A 277 12.82 4.99 -4.35
C GLY A 277 11.92 3.76 -4.46
N VAL A 278 10.63 3.94 -4.25
CA VAL A 278 9.66 2.83 -4.38
C VAL A 278 9.39 2.48 -5.85
N LEU A 279 9.27 3.46 -6.76
CA LEU A 279 8.98 3.22 -8.19
C LEU A 279 10.21 2.77 -9.00
N GLY A 280 11.41 3.21 -8.64
CA GLY A 280 12.63 2.97 -9.40
C GLY A 280 12.88 1.50 -9.76
N PRO A 281 12.78 0.55 -8.82
CA PRO A 281 12.93 -0.88 -9.09
C PRO A 281 11.92 -1.43 -10.10
N TYR A 282 10.68 -0.92 -10.12
CA TYR A 282 9.66 -1.35 -11.08
C TYR A 282 9.98 -0.88 -12.51
N ALA A 283 10.49 0.35 -12.65
CA ALA A 283 10.93 0.89 -13.93
C ALA A 283 12.14 0.11 -14.48
N SER A 284 13.15 -0.16 -13.65
CA SER A 284 14.35 -0.93 -14.02
C SER A 284 14.01 -2.35 -14.50
N ASN A 285 13.15 -3.06 -13.78
CA ASN A 285 12.73 -4.41 -14.16
C ASN A 285 11.97 -4.45 -15.50
N ARG A 286 11.20 -3.40 -15.81
CA ARG A 286 10.49 -3.28 -17.09
C ARG A 286 11.45 -3.06 -18.26
N VAL A 287 12.45 -2.20 -18.09
CA VAL A 287 13.50 -1.93 -19.07
C VAL A 287 14.32 -3.19 -19.36
N ASN A 288 14.71 -3.94 -18.32
CA ASN A 288 15.47 -5.18 -18.47
C ASN A 288 14.69 -6.26 -19.19
N ARG A 289 13.37 -6.39 -18.94
CA ARG A 289 12.49 -7.33 -19.68
C ARG A 289 12.32 -6.96 -21.15
N ILE A 290 12.25 -5.66 -21.46
CA ILE A 290 12.17 -5.18 -22.86
C ILE A 290 13.50 -5.46 -23.56
N ARG A 291 14.65 -5.15 -22.94
CA ARG A 291 15.99 -5.45 -23.48
C ARG A 291 16.19 -6.94 -23.73
N ALA A 292 15.80 -7.80 -22.78
CA ALA A 292 15.88 -9.26 -22.97
C ALA A 292 15.03 -9.75 -24.14
N ARG A 293 13.82 -9.20 -24.34
CA ARG A 293 12.95 -9.54 -25.49
C ARG A 293 13.54 -9.08 -26.83
N THR A 294 14.12 -7.88 -26.87
CA THR A 294 14.75 -7.37 -28.11
C THR A 294 16.05 -8.10 -28.45
N SER A 295 16.80 -8.57 -27.46
CA SER A 295 17.98 -9.43 -27.68
C SER A 295 17.59 -10.81 -28.25
N PHE A 296 16.51 -11.42 -27.75
CA PHE A 296 16.00 -12.70 -28.26
C PHE A 296 15.46 -12.58 -29.69
N THR A 297 14.85 -11.46 -30.06
CA THR A 297 14.38 -11.21 -31.45
C THR A 297 15.54 -10.97 -32.42
N ARG A 298 16.67 -10.40 -31.95
CA ARG A 298 17.87 -10.26 -32.77
C ARG A 298 18.57 -11.60 -33.04
N LEU A 299 18.53 -12.55 -32.11
CA LEU A 299 19.10 -13.89 -32.26
C LEU A 299 18.23 -14.83 -33.12
N ARG A 300 16.98 -14.48 -33.36
CA ARG A 300 16.05 -15.19 -34.25
C ARG A 300 15.93 -14.56 -35.65
N ARG A 301 16.93 -13.83 -36.13
CA ARG A 301 17.00 -13.62 -37.57
C ARG A 301 17.21 -14.99 -38.24
N PRO A 302 16.35 -15.43 -39.17
CA PRO A 302 16.56 -16.66 -39.88
C PRO A 302 17.95 -16.54 -40.53
N VAL A 303 18.82 -17.48 -40.23
CA VAL A 303 19.97 -17.75 -41.10
C VAL A 303 19.35 -18.00 -42.44
N GLU A 304 19.48 -17.07 -43.37
CA GLU A 304 19.01 -17.14 -44.70
C GLU A 304 19.52 -18.47 -45.33
N LYS A 305 18.59 -19.41 -45.54
CA LYS A 305 18.84 -20.65 -46.22
C LYS A 305 19.08 -20.39 -47.73
N GLU A 306 19.98 -19.48 -48.06
CA GLU A 306 20.33 -19.24 -49.48
C GLU A 306 21.50 -20.10 -49.97
N GLY A 307 22.16 -20.84 -49.09
CA GLY A 307 23.28 -21.69 -49.47
C GLY A 307 22.92 -23.13 -49.90
N TRP A 308 21.80 -23.68 -49.45
CA TRP A 308 21.48 -25.09 -49.62
C TRP A 308 20.67 -25.38 -50.89
N VAL A 309 19.89 -24.47 -51.42
CA VAL A 309 19.09 -24.70 -52.62
C VAL A 309 19.93 -24.68 -53.93
N ARG A 310 21.07 -23.97 -53.94
CA ARG A 310 21.97 -23.95 -55.12
C ARG A 310 22.84 -25.19 -55.30
N SER A 311 23.16 -25.91 -54.25
CA SER A 311 24.00 -27.14 -54.35
C SER A 311 23.23 -28.36 -54.79
N GLU A 312 21.93 -28.48 -54.48
CA GLU A 312 21.12 -29.63 -54.91
C GLU A 312 20.68 -29.52 -56.37
N LEU A 313 20.47 -28.32 -56.91
CA LEU A 313 20.07 -28.13 -58.32
C LEU A 313 21.26 -28.29 -59.28
N SER A 314 22.51 -28.16 -58.84
CA SER A 314 23.68 -28.47 -59.68
C SER A 314 23.95 -29.96 -59.78
N GLY A 315 23.62 -30.77 -58.74
CA GLY A 315 23.78 -32.24 -58.76
C GLY A 315 22.78 -32.99 -59.66
N ILE A 316 21.58 -32.46 -59.83
CA ILE A 316 20.53 -33.09 -60.66
C ILE A 316 20.77 -32.86 -62.14
N ARG A 317 21.44 -31.78 -62.55
CA ARG A 317 21.74 -31.51 -63.96
C ARG A 317 22.84 -32.44 -64.56
N HIS A 318 23.74 -32.94 -63.74
CA HIS A 318 24.78 -33.88 -64.19
C HIS A 318 24.38 -35.36 -64.23
N SER A 319 23.20 -35.69 -63.68
CA SER A 319 22.65 -37.05 -63.67
C SER A 319 21.73 -37.39 -64.87
N LEU A 320 21.35 -36.39 -65.69
CA LEU A 320 20.47 -36.52 -66.83
C LEU A 320 21.18 -36.48 -68.20
N GLU A 321 22.52 -36.31 -68.18
CA GLU A 321 23.35 -36.30 -69.40
C GLU A 321 24.24 -37.56 -69.54
N ARG A 322 23.90 -38.68 -68.89
CA ARG A 322 24.55 -39.97 -69.14
C ARG A 322 23.53 -41.03 -69.54
#